data_a40548dd23c79dabfe7909e4ab90c3e6
#
_entry.id   a40548dd23c79dabfe7909e4ab90c3e6
#
_cell.length_a   1.000
_cell.length_b   1.000
_cell.length_c   1.000
_cell.angle_alpha   90.00
_cell.angle_beta   90.00
_cell.angle_gamma   90.00
#
_symmetry.space_group_name_H-M   'P 1'
#
loop_
_entity.id
_entity.type
_entity.pdbx_description
1 polymer ?
#
loop_
_entity_poly.entity_id
_entity_poly.type
_entity_poly.pdbx_seq_one_letter_code
_entity_poly.pdbx_strand_id
1 'polypeptide(L)'
;AQNGGAGIQVLHVRTEKPKEDTGGLTREGAARALMEVLNSENLPLYIHCLDGVDVTSTLIACLRKIQGWSEAVILAELARGVHAWAAKSAGMQDTAPKHLAHFVERFGQPNGVLLPQRDRIPCWLWPRSSVPPLATHDTWDARPVSVQHPTLQIYFERSESYIASQQARFGA
;
A
#
# COMPACT_ATOMS: atom_id res chain seq x y z
N ALA A 1 -20.47 22.66 -26.91
CA ALA A 1 -19.16 22.76 -26.24
C ALA A 1 -19.32 22.17 -24.85
N GLN A 2 -18.99 20.87 -24.69
CA GLN A 2 -18.90 20.25 -23.38
C GLN A 2 -17.53 20.60 -22.80
N ASN A 3 -17.53 21.43 -21.77
CA ASN A 3 -16.37 21.67 -20.94
C ASN A 3 -16.03 20.37 -20.20
N GLY A 4 -15.14 19.57 -20.73
CA GLY A 4 -14.52 18.45 -20.05
C GLY A 4 -13.55 18.95 -19.00
N GLY A 5 -14.07 19.53 -17.91
CA GLY A 5 -13.29 19.74 -16.71
C GLY A 5 -12.95 18.36 -16.14
N ALA A 6 -11.64 18.03 -16.12
CA ALA A 6 -11.17 16.84 -15.40
C ALA A 6 -11.52 17.04 -13.93
N GLY A 7 -12.68 16.52 -13.52
CA GLY A 7 -13.11 16.57 -12.11
C GLY A 7 -12.18 15.71 -11.27
N ILE A 8 -11.94 16.14 -10.03
CA ILE A 8 -11.21 15.32 -9.04
C ILE A 8 -12.04 14.06 -8.78
N GLN A 9 -11.42 12.91 -9.04
CA GLN A 9 -12.02 11.63 -8.68
C GLN A 9 -11.79 11.37 -7.20
N VAL A 10 -12.86 11.06 -6.47
CA VAL A 10 -12.79 10.76 -5.03
C VAL A 10 -13.01 9.27 -4.82
N LEU A 11 -12.04 8.61 -4.20
CA LEU A 11 -12.15 7.23 -3.75
C LEU A 11 -12.26 7.21 -2.22
N HIS A 12 -13.35 6.65 -1.72
CA HIS A 12 -13.56 6.50 -0.29
C HIS A 12 -13.27 5.06 0.15
N VAL A 13 -12.26 4.91 0.99
CA VAL A 13 -11.96 3.65 1.69
C VAL A 13 -12.54 3.73 3.10
N ARG A 14 -13.56 2.91 3.36
CA ARG A 14 -14.22 2.88 4.66
C ARG A 14 -13.26 2.40 5.74
N THR A 15 -13.21 3.12 6.85
CA THR A 15 -12.50 2.74 8.07
C THR A 15 -13.49 2.50 9.20
N GLU A 16 -13.08 1.77 10.21
CA GLU A 16 -13.85 1.59 11.43
C GLU A 16 -13.63 2.80 12.36
N LYS A 17 -14.47 2.95 13.37
CA LYS A 17 -14.20 3.91 14.45
C LYS A 17 -12.95 3.45 15.21
N PRO A 18 -11.97 4.34 15.46
CA PRO A 18 -10.85 4.03 16.32
C PRO A 18 -11.35 3.52 17.68
N LYS A 19 -10.78 2.43 18.12
CA LYS A 19 -10.96 1.86 19.47
C LYS A 19 -9.60 1.89 20.15
N GLU A 20 -9.56 1.67 21.46
CA GLU A 20 -8.31 1.65 22.24
C GLU A 20 -7.25 0.71 21.66
N ASP A 21 -7.69 -0.36 20.97
CA ASP A 21 -6.81 -1.39 20.40
C ASP A 21 -6.60 -1.27 18.90
N THR A 22 -7.30 -0.37 18.21
CA THR A 22 -7.24 -0.24 16.75
C THR A 22 -7.28 1.21 16.33
N GLY A 23 -6.37 1.59 15.42
CA GLY A 23 -6.37 2.94 14.81
C GLY A 23 -7.48 3.14 13.77
N GLY A 24 -8.47 2.24 13.68
CA GLY A 24 -9.60 2.33 12.75
C GLY A 24 -9.30 1.81 11.34
N LEU A 25 -8.05 1.63 10.96
CA LEU A 25 -7.67 1.05 9.67
C LEU A 25 -7.71 -0.49 9.74
N THR A 26 -8.49 -1.13 8.86
CA THR A 26 -8.47 -2.58 8.73
C THR A 26 -7.37 -3.02 7.76
N ARG A 27 -6.96 -4.31 7.81
CA ARG A 27 -5.94 -4.84 6.88
C ARG A 27 -6.43 -4.81 5.44
N GLU A 28 -7.70 -5.15 5.24
CA GLU A 28 -8.36 -5.11 3.94
C GLU A 28 -8.47 -3.67 3.43
N GLY A 29 -8.79 -2.73 4.32
CA GLY A 29 -8.82 -1.30 4.02
C GLY A 29 -7.44 -0.77 3.61
N ALA A 30 -6.40 -1.15 4.35
CA ALA A 30 -5.02 -0.80 4.02
C ALA A 30 -4.58 -1.39 2.67
N ALA A 31 -4.86 -2.68 2.44
CA ALA A 31 -4.52 -3.33 1.18
C ALA A 31 -5.23 -2.65 0.00
N ARG A 32 -6.54 -2.39 0.12
CA ARG A 32 -7.32 -1.69 -0.91
C ARG A 32 -6.80 -0.28 -1.18
N ALA A 33 -6.52 0.50 -0.14
CA ALA A 33 -5.97 1.84 -0.31
C ALA A 33 -4.60 1.81 -0.99
N LEU A 34 -3.74 0.85 -0.65
CA LEU A 34 -2.42 0.70 -1.26
C LEU A 34 -2.49 0.24 -2.71
N MET A 35 -3.50 -0.55 -3.09
CA MET A 35 -3.77 -0.86 -4.50
C MET A 35 -3.97 0.41 -5.34
N GLU A 36 -4.73 1.37 -4.81
CA GLU A 36 -4.98 2.64 -5.51
C GLU A 36 -3.75 3.55 -5.51
N VAL A 37 -3.05 3.64 -4.37
CA VAL A 37 -1.83 4.46 -4.22
C VAL A 37 -0.70 3.98 -5.12
N LEU A 38 -0.59 2.68 -5.31
CA LEU A 38 0.47 2.03 -6.06
C LEU A 38 0.11 1.77 -7.53
N ASN A 39 -1.02 2.28 -7.98
CA ASN A 39 -1.37 2.30 -9.39
C ASN A 39 -0.95 3.63 -10.03
N SER A 40 0.02 3.62 -10.94
CA SER A 40 0.53 4.81 -11.62
C SER A 40 -0.53 5.57 -12.42
N GLU A 41 -1.61 4.91 -12.83
CA GLU A 41 -2.72 5.55 -13.54
C GLU A 41 -3.53 6.49 -12.65
N ASN A 42 -3.45 6.33 -11.32
CA ASN A 42 -4.15 7.17 -10.36
C ASN A 42 -3.34 8.40 -9.92
N LEU A 43 -2.12 8.57 -10.43
CA LEU A 43 -1.26 9.67 -10.01
C LEU A 43 -1.47 10.93 -10.86
N PRO A 44 -1.39 12.13 -10.28
CA PRO A 44 -1.08 12.42 -8.87
C PRO A 44 -2.27 12.14 -7.94
N LEU A 45 -2.01 11.65 -6.73
CA LEU A 45 -3.02 11.25 -5.77
C LEU A 45 -2.79 11.95 -4.42
N TYR A 46 -3.86 12.43 -3.80
CA TYR A 46 -3.84 13.00 -2.46
C TYR A 46 -4.54 12.06 -1.48
N ILE A 47 -3.86 11.72 -0.39
CA ILE A 47 -4.38 10.81 0.64
C ILE A 47 -4.65 11.60 1.91
N HIS A 48 -5.83 11.45 2.47
CA HIS A 48 -6.15 12.01 3.77
C HIS A 48 -7.15 11.15 4.54
N CYS A 49 -7.17 11.28 5.84
CA CYS A 49 -8.25 10.84 6.72
C CYS A 49 -8.87 12.08 7.40
N LEU A 50 -9.61 11.88 8.49
CA LEU A 50 -10.27 13.01 9.17
C LEU A 50 -9.26 14.06 9.67
N ASP A 51 -8.20 13.61 10.32
CA ASP A 51 -7.19 14.47 10.99
C ASP A 51 -5.78 14.29 10.43
N GLY A 52 -5.56 13.32 9.53
CA GLY A 52 -4.24 13.00 8.98
C GLY A 52 -3.33 12.25 9.97
N VAL A 53 -3.84 11.85 11.12
CA VAL A 53 -3.02 11.28 12.20
C VAL A 53 -2.97 9.75 12.10
N ASP A 54 -3.86 9.02 12.75
CA ASP A 54 -3.72 7.58 12.92
C ASP A 54 -3.83 6.80 11.62
N VAL A 55 -4.94 6.97 10.89
CA VAL A 55 -5.22 6.16 9.69
C VAL A 55 -4.23 6.46 8.57
N THR A 56 -3.99 7.74 8.29
CA THR A 56 -3.07 8.15 7.21
C THR A 56 -1.64 7.76 7.55
N SER A 57 -1.16 8.02 8.78
CA SER A 57 0.20 7.67 9.19
C SER A 57 0.43 6.15 9.17
N THR A 58 -0.57 5.36 9.59
CA THR A 58 -0.48 3.90 9.53
C THR A 58 -0.45 3.39 8.09
N LEU A 59 -1.26 3.97 7.18
CA LEU A 59 -1.21 3.62 5.77
C LEU A 59 0.15 3.93 5.15
N ILE A 60 0.73 5.10 5.46
CA ILE A 60 2.08 5.47 5.00
C ILE A 60 3.13 4.51 5.58
N ALA A 61 3.02 4.12 6.85
CA ALA A 61 3.91 3.13 7.44
C ALA A 61 3.85 1.76 6.71
N CYS A 62 2.65 1.31 6.32
CA CYS A 62 2.48 0.11 5.49
C CYS A 62 3.13 0.29 4.10
N LEU A 63 3.01 1.47 3.49
CA LEU A 63 3.69 1.80 2.23
C LEU A 63 5.22 1.73 2.39
N ARG A 64 5.78 2.30 3.47
CA ARG A 64 7.23 2.20 3.76
C ARG A 64 7.68 0.75 3.92
N LYS A 65 6.84 -0.08 4.54
CA LYS A 65 7.11 -1.51 4.64
C LYS A 65 7.19 -2.18 3.26
N ILE A 66 6.27 -1.87 2.33
CA ILE A 66 6.34 -2.33 0.94
C ILE A 66 7.60 -1.81 0.23
N GLN A 67 8.05 -0.60 0.54
CA GLN A 67 9.30 -0.04 0.02
C GLN A 67 10.56 -0.73 0.56
N GLY A 68 10.43 -1.60 1.56
CA GLY A 68 11.56 -2.32 2.17
C GLY A 68 12.35 -1.50 3.19
N TRP A 69 11.74 -0.47 3.77
CA TRP A 69 12.39 0.29 4.83
C TRP A 69 12.55 -0.56 6.09
N SER A 70 13.56 -0.26 6.90
CA SER A 70 13.75 -0.95 8.17
C SER A 70 12.63 -0.59 9.16
N GLU A 71 12.23 -1.55 9.97
CA GLU A 71 11.14 -1.40 10.94
C GLU A 71 11.37 -0.21 11.88
N ALA A 72 12.61 -0.04 12.36
CA ALA A 72 12.95 1.07 13.24
C ALA A 72 12.68 2.45 12.59
N VAL A 73 12.99 2.61 11.30
CA VAL A 73 12.73 3.86 10.57
C VAL A 73 11.25 4.06 10.33
N ILE A 74 10.53 2.99 9.99
CA ILE A 74 9.06 3.02 9.81
C ILE A 74 8.36 3.47 11.10
N LEU A 75 8.72 2.86 12.24
CA LEU A 75 8.11 3.19 13.52
C LEU A 75 8.47 4.59 14.00
N ALA A 76 9.69 5.08 13.71
CA ALA A 76 10.07 6.45 13.99
C ALA A 76 9.30 7.47 13.13
N GLU A 77 9.06 7.19 11.85
CA GLU A 77 8.20 8.02 10.98
C GLU A 77 6.75 8.01 11.47
N LEU A 78 6.22 6.83 11.83
CA LEU A 78 4.87 6.68 12.37
C LEU A 78 4.70 7.47 13.67
N ALA A 79 5.64 7.36 14.61
CA ALA A 79 5.61 8.12 15.86
C ALA A 79 5.54 9.64 15.60
N ARG A 80 6.39 10.14 14.70
CA ARG A 80 6.36 11.57 14.33
C ARG A 80 5.05 11.99 13.71
N GLY A 81 4.47 11.17 12.81
CA GLY A 81 3.19 11.45 12.18
C GLY A 81 2.04 11.53 13.19
N VAL A 82 1.98 10.57 14.10
CA VAL A 82 0.92 10.51 15.13
C VAL A 82 1.08 11.63 16.18
N HIS A 83 2.32 11.92 16.59
CA HIS A 83 2.57 12.92 17.64
C HIS A 83 2.72 14.35 17.12
N ALA A 84 2.82 14.57 15.81
CA ALA A 84 2.95 15.92 15.24
C ALA A 84 1.82 16.86 15.67
N TRP A 85 0.62 16.35 15.91
CA TRP A 85 -0.51 17.11 16.44
C TRP A 85 -0.48 17.22 17.97
N ALA A 86 -0.07 16.16 18.67
CA ALA A 86 -0.06 16.12 20.14
C ALA A 86 1.13 16.91 20.75
N ALA A 87 2.18 17.16 19.99
CA ALA A 87 3.41 17.81 20.46
C ALA A 87 3.20 19.24 20.98
N LYS A 88 2.01 19.83 20.83
CA LYS A 88 1.66 21.13 21.44
C LYS A 88 1.25 21.03 22.91
N SER A 89 1.06 19.83 23.47
CA SER A 89 0.41 19.70 24.78
C SER A 89 1.08 18.75 25.78
N ALA A 90 1.99 17.90 25.39
CA ALA A 90 2.69 16.97 26.31
C ALA A 90 4.03 16.54 25.74
N GLY A 91 5.01 16.30 26.61
CA GLY A 91 6.35 15.89 26.22
C GLY A 91 6.37 14.84 25.10
N MET A 92 7.21 15.07 24.11
CA MET A 92 7.31 14.28 22.91
C MET A 92 7.56 12.80 23.25
N GLN A 93 6.61 11.93 22.97
CA GLN A 93 6.84 10.50 23.02
C GLN A 93 7.50 10.09 21.69
N ASP A 94 8.74 9.59 21.77
CA ASP A 94 9.52 9.14 20.61
C ASP A 94 9.07 7.78 20.08
N THR A 95 8.01 7.19 20.64
CA THR A 95 7.56 5.84 20.29
C THR A 95 6.17 5.86 19.69
N ALA A 96 5.99 5.08 18.64
CA ALA A 96 4.67 4.87 18.03
C ALA A 96 3.72 4.19 19.01
N PRO A 97 2.40 4.50 18.99
CA PRO A 97 1.40 3.78 19.74
C PRO A 97 1.46 2.28 19.45
N LYS A 98 1.45 1.46 20.52
CA LYS A 98 1.66 0.00 20.42
C LYS A 98 0.70 -0.68 19.43
N HIS A 99 -0.56 -0.29 19.42
CA HIS A 99 -1.56 -0.88 18.52
C HIS A 99 -1.28 -0.57 17.05
N LEU A 100 -0.80 0.64 16.72
CA LEU A 100 -0.42 1.01 15.35
C LEU A 100 0.88 0.33 14.92
N ALA A 101 1.87 0.27 15.81
CA ALA A 101 3.11 -0.46 15.58
C ALA A 101 2.82 -1.94 15.28
N HIS A 102 2.00 -2.58 16.11
CA HIS A 102 1.58 -3.97 15.92
C HIS A 102 0.79 -4.19 14.62
N PHE A 103 -0.04 -3.23 14.22
CA PHE A 103 -0.72 -3.29 12.93
C PHE A 103 0.28 -3.34 11.77
N VAL A 104 1.27 -2.44 11.78
CA VAL A 104 2.31 -2.36 10.73
C VAL A 104 3.19 -3.60 10.74
N GLU A 105 3.59 -4.09 11.92
CA GLU A 105 4.35 -5.34 12.05
C GLU A 105 3.65 -6.51 11.36
N ARG A 106 2.34 -6.66 11.60
CA ARG A 106 1.53 -7.75 11.06
C ARG A 106 0.96 -7.50 9.66
N PHE A 107 1.15 -6.32 9.11
CA PHE A 107 0.70 -6.02 7.76
C PHE A 107 1.33 -6.98 6.75
N GLY A 108 0.50 -7.58 5.90
CA GLY A 108 0.90 -8.56 4.91
C GLY A 108 1.04 -10.00 5.43
N GLN A 109 0.73 -10.26 6.70
CA GLN A 109 0.74 -11.62 7.26
C GLN A 109 -0.67 -12.18 7.40
N PRO A 110 -0.88 -13.49 7.18
CA PRO A 110 0.07 -14.49 6.65
C PRO A 110 0.12 -14.54 5.13
N ASN A 111 -0.82 -13.88 4.43
CA ASN A 111 -1.11 -14.13 3.01
C ASN A 111 -0.32 -13.25 2.03
N GLY A 112 0.55 -12.38 2.53
CA GLY A 112 1.26 -11.43 1.69
C GLY A 112 0.43 -10.18 1.32
N VAL A 113 0.94 -9.41 0.37
CA VAL A 113 0.31 -8.18 -0.12
C VAL A 113 0.13 -8.30 -1.63
N LEU A 114 -1.10 -8.06 -2.09
CA LEU A 114 -1.41 -7.95 -3.51
C LEU A 114 -1.23 -6.50 -3.95
N LEU A 115 -0.49 -6.29 -5.02
CA LEU A 115 -0.25 -5.00 -5.65
C LEU A 115 -0.87 -4.95 -7.05
N PRO A 116 -1.05 -3.76 -7.64
CA PRO A 116 -1.49 -3.62 -9.02
C PRO A 116 -0.60 -4.39 -10.00
N GLN A 117 -1.03 -4.49 -11.24
CA GLN A 117 -0.24 -5.07 -12.32
C GLN A 117 1.16 -4.44 -12.33
N ARG A 118 2.17 -5.25 -12.59
CA ARG A 118 3.58 -4.85 -12.44
C ARG A 118 3.98 -3.64 -13.28
N ASP A 119 3.43 -3.51 -14.46
CA ASP A 119 3.62 -2.38 -15.38
C ASP A 119 2.99 -1.08 -14.91
N ARG A 120 2.00 -1.17 -14.00
CA ARG A 120 1.33 -0.03 -13.37
C ARG A 120 2.00 0.44 -12.10
N ILE A 121 2.99 -0.30 -11.58
CA ILE A 121 3.70 0.10 -10.36
C ILE A 121 4.49 1.39 -10.60
N PRO A 122 4.32 2.42 -9.73
CA PRO A 122 5.05 3.66 -9.88
C PRO A 122 6.57 3.44 -9.76
N CYS A 123 7.34 4.10 -10.62
CA CYS A 123 8.80 3.95 -10.67
C CYS A 123 9.54 4.39 -9.39
N TRP A 124 8.86 5.16 -8.51
CA TRP A 124 9.41 5.60 -7.23
C TRP A 124 9.28 4.56 -6.12
N LEU A 125 8.47 3.48 -6.31
CA LEU A 125 8.23 2.51 -5.24
C LEU A 125 9.51 1.77 -4.86
N TRP A 126 10.25 1.30 -5.88
CA TRP A 126 11.53 0.64 -5.69
C TRP A 126 12.61 1.25 -6.57
N PRO A 127 13.86 1.28 -6.13
CA PRO A 127 14.97 1.65 -7.00
C PRO A 127 14.99 0.74 -8.24
N ARG A 128 15.31 1.30 -9.40
CA ARG A 128 15.34 0.55 -10.67
C ARG A 128 16.22 -0.72 -10.64
N SER A 129 17.27 -0.70 -9.80
CA SER A 129 18.16 -1.85 -9.60
C SER A 129 17.53 -2.99 -8.79
N SER A 130 16.45 -2.71 -8.04
CA SER A 130 15.77 -3.69 -7.17
C SER A 130 14.57 -4.35 -7.86
N VAL A 131 14.14 -3.81 -9.00
CA VAL A 131 13.07 -4.43 -9.80
C VAL A 131 13.74 -5.45 -10.70
N PRO A 132 13.47 -6.76 -10.53
CA PRO A 132 13.96 -7.75 -11.48
C PRO A 132 13.55 -7.33 -12.90
N PRO A 133 14.43 -7.45 -13.91
CA PRO A 133 14.07 -7.14 -15.28
C PRO A 133 12.77 -7.88 -15.61
N LEU A 134 11.85 -7.20 -16.30
CA LEU A 134 10.70 -7.88 -16.89
C LEU A 134 11.26 -9.07 -17.64
N ALA A 135 10.89 -10.27 -17.23
CA ALA A 135 11.17 -11.45 -18.02
C ALA A 135 10.49 -11.21 -19.37
N THR A 136 11.28 -10.97 -20.40
CA THR A 136 10.83 -10.67 -21.78
C THR A 136 10.18 -11.89 -22.42
N HIS A 137 10.07 -12.98 -21.70
CA HIS A 137 9.34 -14.16 -22.10
C HIS A 137 8.20 -14.44 -21.13
N ASP A 138 7.01 -14.48 -21.68
CA ASP A 138 5.83 -15.13 -21.14
C ASP A 138 6.15 -16.58 -20.77
N THR A 139 6.94 -16.77 -19.72
CA THR A 139 6.97 -18.07 -19.07
C THR A 139 5.66 -18.19 -18.34
N TRP A 140 4.77 -18.94 -18.94
CA TRP A 140 3.41 -19.29 -18.57
C TRP A 140 3.33 -20.04 -17.23
N ASP A 141 4.24 -19.80 -16.32
CA ASP A 141 4.19 -20.37 -14.98
C ASP A 141 3.15 -19.59 -14.19
N ALA A 142 2.06 -20.26 -13.85
CA ALA A 142 0.89 -19.72 -13.15
C ALA A 142 1.18 -19.20 -11.72
N ARG A 143 2.44 -19.15 -11.33
CA ARG A 143 2.86 -18.61 -10.05
C ARG A 143 2.93 -17.09 -10.13
N PRO A 144 2.30 -16.37 -9.18
CA PRO A 144 2.49 -14.93 -9.08
C PRO A 144 3.99 -14.65 -8.95
N VAL A 145 4.49 -13.76 -9.81
CA VAL A 145 5.90 -13.35 -9.76
C VAL A 145 6.10 -12.60 -8.45
N SER A 146 6.66 -13.27 -7.46
CA SER A 146 7.00 -12.64 -6.19
C SER A 146 8.26 -11.80 -6.36
N VAL A 147 8.20 -10.56 -5.93
CA VAL A 147 9.40 -9.75 -5.70
C VAL A 147 10.08 -10.29 -4.45
N GLN A 148 11.41 -10.47 -4.50
CA GLN A 148 12.17 -10.77 -3.29
C GLN A 148 12.13 -9.52 -2.39
N HIS A 149 11.28 -9.57 -1.38
CA HIS A 149 11.15 -8.53 -0.38
C HIS A 149 11.67 -9.06 0.97
N PRO A 150 12.42 -8.27 1.76
CA PRO A 150 13.06 -8.76 2.98
C PRO A 150 12.07 -9.27 4.04
N THR A 151 10.85 -8.75 4.08
CA THR A 151 9.89 -9.05 5.15
C THR A 151 8.47 -9.38 4.68
N LEU A 152 8.17 -9.26 3.38
CA LEU A 152 6.83 -9.44 2.83
C LEU A 152 6.83 -10.41 1.66
N GLN A 153 5.75 -11.17 1.55
CA GLN A 153 5.40 -11.81 0.28
C GLN A 153 4.58 -10.81 -0.54
N ILE A 154 5.06 -10.48 -1.74
CA ILE A 154 4.42 -9.53 -2.63
C ILE A 154 3.94 -10.27 -3.87
N TYR A 155 2.67 -10.04 -4.21
CA TYR A 155 2.00 -10.58 -5.38
C TYR A 155 1.52 -9.43 -6.25
N PHE A 156 1.41 -9.68 -7.56
CA PHE A 156 0.85 -8.71 -8.51
C PHE A 156 -0.46 -9.23 -9.09
N GLU A 157 -1.37 -8.31 -9.37
CA GLU A 157 -2.55 -8.63 -10.17
C GLU A 157 -2.13 -9.15 -11.54
N ARG A 158 -2.93 -10.08 -12.06
CA ARG A 158 -2.73 -10.62 -13.40
C ARG A 158 -3.21 -9.61 -14.43
N SER A 159 -2.48 -9.48 -15.53
CA SER A 159 -2.91 -8.63 -16.64
C SER A 159 -4.19 -9.16 -17.28
N GLU A 160 -5.02 -8.26 -17.80
CA GLU A 160 -6.24 -8.63 -18.52
C GLU A 160 -5.95 -9.54 -19.72
N SER A 161 -4.82 -9.30 -20.40
CA SER A 161 -4.36 -10.15 -21.50
C SER A 161 -4.07 -11.59 -21.04
N TYR A 162 -3.52 -11.76 -19.84
CA TYR A 162 -3.33 -13.09 -19.26
C TYR A 162 -4.66 -13.77 -18.96
N ILE A 163 -5.60 -13.06 -18.35
CA ILE A 163 -6.93 -13.59 -18.02
C ILE A 163 -7.67 -13.99 -19.29
N ALA A 164 -7.67 -13.13 -20.30
CA ALA A 164 -8.29 -13.41 -21.60
C ALA A 164 -7.67 -14.62 -22.31
N SER A 165 -6.34 -14.77 -22.24
CA SER A 165 -5.65 -15.93 -22.81
C SER A 165 -6.01 -17.26 -22.13
N GLN A 166 -6.22 -17.22 -20.80
CA GLN A 166 -6.65 -18.40 -20.05
C GLN A 166 -8.11 -18.76 -20.36
N GLN A 167 -8.99 -17.78 -20.48
CA GLN A 167 -10.40 -18.01 -20.86
C GLN A 167 -10.51 -18.59 -22.27
N ALA A 168 -9.69 -18.12 -23.22
CA ALA A 168 -9.64 -18.68 -24.56
C ALA A 168 -9.10 -20.12 -24.59
N ARG A 169 -8.25 -20.50 -23.63
CA ARG A 169 -7.62 -21.82 -23.58
C ARG A 169 -8.45 -22.88 -22.86
N PHE A 170 -9.28 -22.48 -21.90
CA PHE A 170 -10.05 -23.40 -21.05
C PHE A 170 -11.57 -23.19 -21.15
N GLY A 171 -12.03 -22.25 -21.97
CA GLY A 171 -13.44 -21.90 -22.19
C GLY A 171 -14.08 -22.51 -23.45
N ALA A 172 -13.46 -23.56 -24.00
CA ALA A 172 -14.01 -24.32 -25.12
C ALA A 172 -14.49 -25.70 -24.66
#